data_2b2e226070c6f9717ef954dc737f392c
#
_entry.id   2b2e226070c6f9717ef954dc737f392c
#
_cell.length_a   1.000
_cell.length_b   1.000
_cell.length_c   1.000
_cell.angle_alpha   90.00
_cell.angle_beta   90.00
_cell.angle_gamma   90.00
#
_symmetry.space_group_name_H-M   'P 1'
#
loop_
_entity.id
_entity.type
_entity.pdbx_description
1 polymer ?
#
loop_
_entity_poly.entity_id
_entity_poly.type
_entity_poly.pdbx_seq_one_letter_code
_entity_poly.pdbx_strand_id
1 'polypeptide(L)'
;MMKKRKLSLTVIVLVLLMLAFTSTCFADTVVKETAKTGIIGAMDEEVNSLKEALEEKRVSTIAGMEFCEGRLDGADVVVVKCGVGKVNAAACTQILIDRFEVDQIINTGVAGSLDAAIDIGDIVVSTEAVQHDMDVTVLGYDRGEIPYSGKSVFPADEEMRTRAIEAVKAAAPKVHAFEGRVSSGDQFIASHEQKDSIISSVGGLCCEMEGAAIAQVCSLNEIPFVIIRAISDKADDSEEMSYVEFVEAAAENCAAITRYMVAHK
;
A
#
# COMPACT_ATOMS: atom_id res chain seq x y z
N MET A 1 74.99 -20.41 -6.42
CA MET A 1 75.03 -19.02 -5.91
C MET A 1 73.86 -18.25 -6.53
N MET A 2 72.79 -18.10 -5.82
CA MET A 2 71.61 -17.31 -6.26
C MET A 2 71.81 -15.83 -5.93
N LYS A 3 71.91 -14.96 -6.93
CA LYS A 3 71.97 -13.51 -6.77
C LYS A 3 70.60 -12.97 -6.36
N LYS A 4 70.42 -12.57 -5.09
CA LYS A 4 69.26 -11.83 -4.62
C LYS A 4 69.25 -10.44 -5.29
N ARG A 5 68.32 -10.24 -6.23
CA ARG A 5 68.05 -8.93 -6.81
C ARG A 5 67.42 -8.05 -5.70
N LYS A 6 68.10 -7.03 -5.27
CA LYS A 6 67.54 -5.98 -4.39
C LYS A 6 66.62 -5.15 -5.28
N LEU A 7 65.30 -5.19 -4.98
CA LEU A 7 64.34 -4.30 -5.62
C LEU A 7 64.68 -2.88 -5.22
N SER A 8 64.84 -1.97 -6.18
CA SER A 8 65.21 -0.58 -5.92
C SER A 8 64.13 0.11 -5.12
N LEU A 9 64.52 0.87 -4.09
CA LEU A 9 63.62 1.70 -3.26
C LEU A 9 62.72 2.59 -4.13
N THR A 10 63.21 3.04 -5.26
CA THR A 10 62.49 3.85 -6.27
C THR A 10 61.27 3.11 -6.87
N VAL A 11 61.35 1.80 -7.08
CA VAL A 11 60.24 0.98 -7.62
C VAL A 11 59.16 0.80 -6.54
N ILE A 12 59.56 0.63 -5.27
CA ILE A 12 58.64 0.50 -4.14
C ILE A 12 57.87 1.83 -3.90
N VAL A 13 58.52 2.98 -4.02
CA VAL A 13 57.92 4.30 -3.90
C VAL A 13 56.94 4.58 -5.05
N LEU A 14 57.31 4.17 -6.29
CA LEU A 14 56.41 4.31 -7.43
C LEU A 14 55.15 3.43 -7.34
N VAL A 15 55.26 2.22 -6.83
CA VAL A 15 54.10 1.32 -6.61
C VAL A 15 53.21 1.85 -5.48
N LEU A 16 53.78 2.42 -4.39
CA LEU A 16 53.01 3.05 -3.33
C LEU A 16 52.33 4.34 -3.78
N LEU A 17 52.92 5.13 -4.69
CA LEU A 17 52.29 6.31 -5.29
C LEU A 17 51.18 5.92 -6.26
N MET A 18 51.29 4.82 -7.01
CA MET A 18 50.19 4.33 -7.85
C MET A 18 49.02 3.77 -7.06
N LEU A 19 49.26 3.15 -5.88
CA LEU A 19 48.21 2.68 -4.98
C LEU A 19 47.51 3.84 -4.25
N ALA A 20 48.17 4.99 -4.05
CA ALA A 20 47.54 6.17 -3.47
C ALA A 20 46.64 6.94 -4.44
N PHE A 21 46.79 6.76 -5.75
CA PHE A 21 45.98 7.43 -6.76
C PHE A 21 44.68 6.69 -7.15
N THR A 22 44.46 5.47 -6.66
CA THR A 22 43.22 4.71 -6.94
C THR A 22 42.16 4.84 -5.85
N SER A 23 42.39 5.64 -4.81
CA SER A 23 41.41 5.99 -3.77
C SER A 23 40.85 7.40 -3.99
N THR A 24 40.56 7.80 -5.23
CA THR A 24 39.50 8.78 -5.42
C THR A 24 38.20 8.01 -5.16
N CYS A 25 37.77 8.05 -3.91
CA CYS A 25 36.40 7.77 -3.55
C CYS A 25 35.54 8.64 -4.46
N PHE A 26 34.98 8.07 -5.52
CA PHE A 26 33.74 8.57 -6.09
C PHE A 26 32.76 8.44 -4.92
N ALA A 27 32.57 9.51 -4.18
CA ALA A 27 31.30 9.71 -3.50
C ALA A 27 30.31 9.80 -4.67
N ASP A 28 29.78 8.63 -5.08
CA ASP A 28 28.49 8.61 -5.72
C ASP A 28 27.59 9.42 -4.78
N THR A 29 27.30 10.65 -5.16
CA THR A 29 26.10 11.31 -4.69
C THR A 29 25.00 10.37 -5.17
N VAL A 30 24.59 9.43 -4.30
CA VAL A 30 23.33 8.72 -4.42
C VAL A 30 22.31 9.85 -4.44
N VAL A 31 21.94 10.28 -5.64
CA VAL A 31 20.72 11.04 -5.84
C VAL A 31 19.68 10.09 -5.25
N LYS A 32 19.12 10.44 -4.09
CA LYS A 32 18.04 9.68 -3.47
C LYS A 32 16.96 9.68 -4.55
N GLU A 33 16.88 8.57 -5.28
CA GLU A 33 15.86 8.36 -6.29
C GLU A 33 14.54 8.61 -5.55
N THR A 34 13.70 9.46 -6.10
CA THR A 34 12.43 9.79 -5.44
C THR A 34 11.66 8.49 -5.28
N ALA A 35 11.32 8.15 -4.04
CA ALA A 35 10.68 6.87 -3.74
C ALA A 35 9.45 6.67 -4.64
N LYS A 36 9.43 5.56 -5.40
CA LYS A 36 8.35 5.22 -6.32
C LYS A 36 7.20 4.60 -5.53
N THR A 37 5.99 5.11 -5.73
CA THR A 37 4.80 4.64 -5.02
C THR A 37 3.91 3.78 -5.90
N GLY A 38 3.59 2.56 -5.45
CA GLY A 38 2.50 1.76 -5.99
C GLY A 38 1.17 2.23 -5.43
N ILE A 39 0.18 2.49 -6.30
CA ILE A 39 -1.18 2.88 -5.91
C ILE A 39 -2.13 1.82 -6.44
N ILE A 40 -2.85 1.15 -5.54
CA ILE A 40 -3.74 0.03 -5.84
C ILE A 40 -5.18 0.42 -5.48
N GLY A 41 -6.09 0.33 -6.45
CA GLY A 41 -7.52 0.25 -6.22
C GLY A 41 -8.09 -1.00 -6.87
N ALA A 42 -9.26 -1.44 -6.45
CA ALA A 42 -9.91 -2.65 -6.98
C ALA A 42 -10.78 -2.37 -8.20
N MET A 43 -11.33 -1.16 -8.31
CA MET A 43 -12.36 -0.77 -9.27
C MET A 43 -11.93 0.44 -10.11
N ASP A 44 -12.64 0.67 -11.21
CA ASP A 44 -12.39 1.80 -12.10
C ASP A 44 -12.65 3.15 -11.40
N GLU A 45 -13.69 3.23 -10.59
CA GLU A 45 -14.08 4.41 -9.81
C GLU A 45 -12.96 4.87 -8.87
N GLU A 46 -12.15 3.94 -8.35
CA GLU A 46 -11.08 4.21 -7.39
C GLU A 46 -9.79 4.71 -8.04
N VAL A 47 -9.54 4.39 -9.32
CA VAL A 47 -8.23 4.64 -9.94
C VAL A 47 -8.26 5.45 -11.24
N ASN A 48 -9.42 5.60 -11.92
CA ASN A 48 -9.44 6.25 -13.23
C ASN A 48 -8.99 7.71 -13.16
N SER A 49 -9.45 8.50 -12.20
CA SER A 49 -9.03 9.89 -12.03
C SER A 49 -7.52 10.02 -11.77
N LEU A 50 -6.93 9.07 -11.04
CA LEU A 50 -5.48 9.01 -10.81
C LEU A 50 -4.74 8.66 -12.10
N LYS A 51 -5.22 7.66 -12.87
CA LYS A 51 -4.63 7.25 -14.15
C LYS A 51 -4.72 8.34 -15.22
N GLU A 52 -5.80 9.12 -15.22
CA GLU A 52 -6.00 10.24 -16.15
C GLU A 52 -5.09 11.43 -15.83
N ALA A 53 -4.79 11.64 -14.55
CA ALA A 53 -3.90 12.71 -14.09
C ALA A 53 -2.40 12.41 -14.29
N LEU A 54 -2.02 11.19 -14.73
CA LEU A 54 -0.62 10.83 -14.93
C LEU A 54 0.02 11.59 -16.10
N GLU A 55 1.13 12.25 -15.83
CA GLU A 55 2.06 12.77 -16.82
C GLU A 55 3.05 11.66 -17.25
N GLU A 56 3.57 11.74 -18.47
CA GLU A 56 4.54 10.78 -19.04
C GLU A 56 4.09 9.32 -18.94
N LYS A 57 2.79 9.09 -19.03
CA LYS A 57 2.14 7.80 -18.79
C LYS A 57 2.63 6.69 -19.73
N ARG A 58 3.07 5.58 -19.15
CA ARG A 58 3.36 4.32 -19.83
C ARG A 58 2.46 3.22 -19.29
N VAL A 59 1.94 2.37 -20.15
CA VAL A 59 1.01 1.30 -19.77
C VAL A 59 1.65 -0.05 -20.08
N SER A 60 1.64 -0.94 -19.11
CA SER A 60 2.07 -2.34 -19.24
C SER A 60 0.97 -3.26 -18.76
N THR A 61 0.64 -4.31 -19.53
CA THR A 61 -0.37 -5.30 -19.13
C THR A 61 0.33 -6.56 -18.62
N ILE A 62 0.11 -6.90 -17.35
CA ILE A 62 0.64 -8.10 -16.70
C ILE A 62 -0.49 -8.78 -15.94
N ALA A 63 -0.65 -10.10 -16.08
CA ALA A 63 -1.70 -10.88 -15.44
C ALA A 63 -3.13 -10.32 -15.67
N GLY A 64 -3.36 -9.66 -16.83
CA GLY A 64 -4.64 -9.04 -17.16
C GLY A 64 -4.89 -7.68 -16.51
N MET A 65 -3.96 -7.15 -15.72
CA MET A 65 -4.03 -5.85 -15.07
C MET A 65 -3.21 -4.81 -15.84
N GLU A 66 -3.73 -3.58 -15.97
CA GLU A 66 -3.03 -2.46 -16.59
C GLU A 66 -2.31 -1.63 -15.53
N PHE A 67 -0.98 -1.71 -15.54
CA PHE A 67 -0.08 -0.91 -14.73
C PHE A 67 0.26 0.38 -15.47
N CYS A 68 -0.21 1.50 -14.95
CA CYS A 68 0.03 2.83 -15.49
C CYS A 68 1.17 3.50 -14.71
N GLU A 69 2.39 3.45 -15.25
CA GLU A 69 3.57 4.12 -14.70
C GLU A 69 3.66 5.55 -15.23
N GLY A 70 4.00 6.51 -14.39
CA GLY A 70 4.15 7.90 -14.77
C GLY A 70 4.39 8.81 -13.57
N ARG A 71 4.18 10.11 -13.77
CA ARG A 71 4.30 11.11 -12.70
C ARG A 71 2.93 11.63 -12.31
N LEU A 72 2.65 11.65 -11.02
CA LEU A 72 1.43 12.20 -10.44
C LEU A 72 1.82 13.34 -9.49
N ASP A 73 1.43 14.57 -9.84
CA ASP A 73 1.77 15.77 -9.07
C ASP A 73 3.28 15.87 -8.74
N GLY A 74 4.12 15.47 -9.70
CA GLY A 74 5.59 15.52 -9.59
C GLY A 74 6.26 14.28 -8.96
N ALA A 75 5.50 13.32 -8.43
CA ALA A 75 6.03 12.08 -7.85
C ALA A 75 5.97 10.91 -8.83
N ASP A 76 6.96 10.01 -8.77
CA ASP A 76 6.98 8.78 -9.56
C ASP A 76 6.01 7.76 -8.95
N VAL A 77 5.05 7.29 -9.76
CA VAL A 77 4.01 6.37 -9.31
C VAL A 77 3.72 5.27 -10.33
N VAL A 78 3.12 4.19 -9.85
CA VAL A 78 2.47 3.16 -10.67
C VAL A 78 1.05 2.99 -10.15
N VAL A 79 0.05 3.35 -10.97
CA VAL A 79 -1.38 3.24 -10.64
C VAL A 79 -1.96 2.01 -11.32
N VAL A 80 -2.66 1.17 -10.57
CA VAL A 80 -3.22 -0.08 -11.10
C VAL A 80 -4.60 -0.38 -10.55
N LYS A 81 -5.51 -0.87 -11.42
CA LYS A 81 -6.73 -1.55 -11.02
C LYS A 81 -6.42 -3.03 -10.86
N CYS A 82 -6.44 -3.54 -9.63
CA CYS A 82 -6.15 -4.94 -9.39
C CYS A 82 -7.33 -5.88 -9.68
N GLY A 83 -8.58 -5.36 -9.62
CA GLY A 83 -9.79 -6.18 -9.56
C GLY A 83 -10.12 -6.59 -8.12
N VAL A 84 -11.36 -6.99 -7.91
CA VAL A 84 -11.89 -7.31 -6.57
C VAL A 84 -11.31 -8.61 -6.03
N GLY A 85 -11.05 -8.64 -4.72
CA GLY A 85 -10.71 -9.82 -3.95
C GLY A 85 -9.22 -10.04 -3.69
N LYS A 86 -8.95 -10.83 -2.66
CA LYS A 86 -7.61 -11.03 -2.06
C LYS A 86 -6.57 -11.58 -3.02
N VAL A 87 -6.95 -12.51 -3.92
CA VAL A 87 -6.01 -13.10 -4.88
C VAL A 87 -5.54 -12.07 -5.89
N ASN A 88 -6.44 -11.26 -6.44
CA ASN A 88 -6.12 -10.18 -7.35
C ASN A 88 -5.21 -9.15 -6.68
N ALA A 89 -5.57 -8.74 -5.48
CA ALA A 89 -4.82 -7.78 -4.67
C ALA A 89 -3.40 -8.26 -4.36
N ALA A 90 -3.24 -9.51 -3.92
CA ALA A 90 -1.93 -10.11 -3.63
C ALA A 90 -1.05 -10.23 -4.87
N ALA A 91 -1.60 -10.71 -5.99
CA ALA A 91 -0.87 -10.81 -7.26
C ALA A 91 -0.42 -9.44 -7.76
N CYS A 92 -1.31 -8.44 -7.71
CA CYS A 92 -1.02 -7.06 -8.08
C CYS A 92 0.13 -6.48 -7.25
N THR A 93 0.06 -6.65 -5.92
CA THR A 93 1.07 -6.15 -4.99
C THR A 93 2.45 -6.75 -5.28
N GLN A 94 2.54 -8.07 -5.47
CA GLN A 94 3.81 -8.72 -5.79
C GLN A 94 4.37 -8.26 -7.15
N ILE A 95 3.51 -8.05 -8.16
CA ILE A 95 3.94 -7.52 -9.47
C ILE A 95 4.50 -6.11 -9.32
N LEU A 96 3.85 -5.22 -8.54
CA LEU A 96 4.36 -3.88 -8.28
C LEU A 96 5.75 -3.90 -7.65
N ILE A 97 5.97 -4.79 -6.68
CA ILE A 97 7.26 -4.94 -6.00
C ILE A 97 8.32 -5.49 -6.96
N ASP A 98 8.06 -6.59 -7.63
CA ASP A 98 9.07 -7.32 -8.40
C ASP A 98 9.36 -6.72 -9.78
N ARG A 99 8.38 -6.07 -10.40
CA ARG A 99 8.49 -5.62 -11.80
C ARG A 99 8.60 -4.12 -11.94
N PHE A 100 8.07 -3.36 -10.98
CA PHE A 100 8.09 -1.90 -10.99
C PHE A 100 8.97 -1.32 -9.88
N GLU A 101 9.49 -2.19 -8.99
CA GLU A 101 10.44 -1.81 -7.92
C GLU A 101 9.91 -0.64 -7.09
N VAL A 102 8.64 -0.75 -6.65
CA VAL A 102 8.03 0.29 -5.82
C VAL A 102 8.56 0.22 -4.38
N ASP A 103 8.79 1.37 -3.77
CA ASP A 103 9.35 1.51 -2.42
C ASP A 103 8.28 1.53 -1.33
N GLN A 104 7.04 1.82 -1.69
CA GLN A 104 5.89 1.89 -0.78
C GLN A 104 4.58 1.66 -1.55
N ILE A 105 3.54 1.25 -0.83
CA ILE A 105 2.22 1.00 -1.42
C ILE A 105 1.12 1.77 -0.69
N ILE A 106 0.27 2.45 -1.46
CA ILE A 106 -1.00 3.02 -1.02
C ILE A 106 -2.12 2.18 -1.62
N ASN A 107 -2.93 1.57 -0.76
CA ASN A 107 -4.20 0.99 -1.18
C ASN A 107 -5.30 2.03 -0.95
N THR A 108 -5.96 2.43 -2.00
CA THR A 108 -7.02 3.44 -2.00
C THR A 108 -8.34 2.84 -2.45
N GLY A 109 -9.44 3.23 -1.85
CA GLY A 109 -10.75 2.72 -2.25
C GLY A 109 -11.86 2.97 -1.24
N VAL A 110 -12.95 2.26 -1.41
CA VAL A 110 -14.14 2.36 -0.58
C VAL A 110 -14.27 1.18 0.37
N ALA A 111 -15.10 1.30 1.41
CA ALA A 111 -15.37 0.26 2.39
C ALA A 111 -16.72 0.45 3.08
N GLY A 112 -17.28 -0.64 3.59
CA GLY A 112 -18.42 -0.61 4.50
C GLY A 112 -17.98 -0.35 5.96
N SER A 113 -18.71 0.51 6.66
CA SER A 113 -18.42 0.83 8.07
C SER A 113 -18.80 -0.30 9.01
N LEU A 114 -17.89 -0.68 9.90
CA LEU A 114 -18.13 -1.60 11.01
C LEU A 114 -18.48 -0.85 12.33
N ASP A 115 -18.23 0.46 12.38
CA ASP A 115 -18.48 1.28 13.56
C ASP A 115 -19.65 2.26 13.32
N ALA A 116 -20.60 2.29 14.23
CA ALA A 116 -21.77 3.16 14.12
C ALA A 116 -21.43 4.67 14.17
N ALA A 117 -20.29 5.03 14.76
CA ALA A 117 -19.84 6.41 14.86
C ALA A 117 -19.21 6.95 13.56
N ILE A 118 -18.94 6.09 12.58
CA ILE A 118 -18.31 6.46 11.31
C ILE A 118 -19.39 6.59 10.24
N ASP A 119 -19.54 7.77 9.67
CA ASP A 119 -20.57 8.06 8.68
C ASP A 119 -20.13 7.82 7.24
N ILE A 120 -21.09 7.68 6.32
CA ILE A 120 -20.83 7.62 4.88
C ILE A 120 -20.10 8.90 4.46
N GLY A 121 -19.00 8.73 3.70
CA GLY A 121 -18.10 9.81 3.29
C GLY A 121 -16.91 10.02 4.23
N ASP A 122 -16.93 9.53 5.47
CA ASP A 122 -15.78 9.59 6.37
C ASP A 122 -14.63 8.68 5.88
N ILE A 123 -13.43 8.98 6.34
CA ILE A 123 -12.21 8.27 5.92
C ILE A 123 -11.68 7.41 7.06
N VAL A 124 -11.36 6.16 6.75
CA VAL A 124 -10.58 5.27 7.61
C VAL A 124 -9.16 5.12 7.04
N VAL A 125 -8.17 5.47 7.87
CA VAL A 125 -6.75 5.24 7.62
C VAL A 125 -6.31 4.04 8.46
N SER A 126 -5.73 3.02 7.84
CA SER A 126 -5.37 1.79 8.54
C SER A 126 -4.26 2.01 9.57
N THR A 127 -4.47 1.53 10.80
CA THR A 127 -3.37 1.26 11.73
C THR A 127 -2.77 -0.13 11.48
N GLU A 128 -3.61 -1.05 11.04
CA GLU A 128 -3.28 -2.43 10.69
C GLU A 128 -4.40 -3.04 9.85
N ALA A 129 -4.13 -4.20 9.24
CA ALA A 129 -5.12 -4.95 8.50
C ALA A 129 -5.18 -6.41 8.99
N VAL A 130 -6.38 -7.03 8.90
CA VAL A 130 -6.63 -8.43 9.27
C VAL A 130 -7.52 -9.11 8.23
N GLN A 131 -7.30 -10.41 7.95
CA GLN A 131 -8.20 -11.19 7.11
C GLN A 131 -9.32 -11.78 7.98
N HIS A 132 -10.52 -11.20 7.96
CA HIS A 132 -11.64 -11.63 8.81
C HIS A 132 -12.19 -13.00 8.43
N ASP A 133 -11.98 -13.43 7.19
CA ASP A 133 -12.45 -14.70 6.65
C ASP A 133 -11.39 -15.84 6.72
N MET A 134 -10.18 -15.56 7.24
CA MET A 134 -9.21 -16.60 7.55
C MET A 134 -9.66 -17.33 8.82
N ASP A 135 -10.24 -18.52 8.63
CA ASP A 135 -10.79 -19.34 9.71
C ASP A 135 -10.19 -20.73 9.74
N VAL A 136 -9.27 -20.92 10.64
CA VAL A 136 -8.64 -22.20 10.97
C VAL A 136 -8.74 -22.49 12.48
N THR A 137 -9.76 -21.94 13.12
CA THR A 137 -10.00 -22.06 14.57
C THR A 137 -10.17 -23.52 15.02
N VAL A 138 -10.68 -24.38 14.15
CA VAL A 138 -10.76 -25.84 14.40
C VAL A 138 -9.38 -26.49 14.63
N LEU A 139 -8.29 -25.84 14.19
CA LEU A 139 -6.91 -26.27 14.40
C LEU A 139 -6.24 -25.60 15.60
N GLY A 140 -6.98 -24.77 16.35
CA GLY A 140 -6.50 -24.09 17.55
C GLY A 140 -5.83 -22.72 17.30
N TYR A 141 -5.97 -22.15 16.09
CA TYR A 141 -5.53 -20.80 15.79
C TYR A 141 -6.64 -19.77 16.07
N ASP A 142 -6.27 -18.54 16.30
CA ASP A 142 -7.25 -17.45 16.38
C ASP A 142 -7.82 -17.11 14.99
N ARG A 143 -9.03 -16.53 14.96
CA ARG A 143 -9.62 -16.00 13.73
C ARG A 143 -8.70 -14.93 13.14
N GLY A 144 -8.41 -14.98 11.83
CA GLY A 144 -7.50 -14.07 11.15
C GLY A 144 -6.03 -14.46 11.25
N GLU A 145 -5.67 -15.45 12.10
CA GLU A 145 -4.29 -15.90 12.22
C GLU A 145 -3.89 -16.74 11.00
N ILE A 146 -2.76 -16.39 10.39
CA ILE A 146 -2.19 -17.16 9.29
C ILE A 146 -1.39 -18.33 9.88
N PRO A 147 -1.77 -19.58 9.65
CA PRO A 147 -1.08 -20.74 10.20
C PRO A 147 0.42 -20.73 9.95
N TYR A 148 1.19 -21.13 10.96
CA TYR A 148 2.66 -21.18 10.93
C TYR A 148 3.39 -19.85 10.79
N SER A 149 2.69 -18.72 10.58
CA SER A 149 3.31 -17.39 10.46
C SER A 149 3.45 -16.69 11.81
N GLY A 150 2.61 -17.02 12.80
CA GLY A 150 2.47 -16.32 14.07
C GLY A 150 1.93 -14.89 13.91
N LYS A 151 1.29 -14.58 12.77
CA LYS A 151 0.73 -13.27 12.47
C LYS A 151 -0.76 -13.38 12.20
N SER A 152 -1.54 -12.53 12.85
CA SER A 152 -2.96 -12.30 12.58
C SER A 152 -3.22 -10.91 11.99
N VAL A 153 -2.35 -9.95 12.28
CA VAL A 153 -2.46 -8.56 11.83
C VAL A 153 -1.18 -8.11 11.13
N PHE A 154 -1.33 -7.16 10.22
CA PHE A 154 -0.26 -6.54 9.45
C PHE A 154 -0.28 -5.03 9.71
N PRO A 155 0.66 -4.49 10.50
CA PRO A 155 0.70 -3.08 10.86
C PRO A 155 1.02 -2.22 9.64
N ALA A 156 0.29 -1.13 9.48
CA ALA A 156 0.57 -0.09 8.50
C ALA A 156 1.78 0.76 8.94
N ASP A 157 2.46 1.36 7.97
CA ASP A 157 3.60 2.24 8.24
C ASP A 157 3.16 3.53 8.93
N GLU A 158 3.84 3.91 10.02
CA GLU A 158 3.47 5.05 10.86
C GLU A 158 3.66 6.40 10.16
N GLU A 159 4.71 6.54 9.35
CA GLU A 159 4.96 7.77 8.59
C GLU A 159 3.92 7.94 7.49
N MET A 160 3.60 6.88 6.76
CA MET A 160 2.55 6.90 5.75
C MET A 160 1.17 7.20 6.35
N ARG A 161 0.85 6.66 7.53
CA ARG A 161 -0.39 6.96 8.26
C ARG A 161 -0.47 8.44 8.62
N THR A 162 0.58 8.99 9.21
CA THR A 162 0.65 10.42 9.57
C THR A 162 0.40 11.30 8.34
N ARG A 163 1.07 11.02 7.23
CA ARG A 163 0.86 11.72 5.95
C ARG A 163 -0.58 11.57 5.43
N ALA A 164 -1.18 10.38 5.58
CA ALA A 164 -2.57 10.17 5.18
C ALA A 164 -3.55 11.04 5.98
N ILE A 165 -3.37 11.14 7.29
CA ILE A 165 -4.20 12.02 8.15
C ILE A 165 -4.01 13.50 7.79
N GLU A 166 -2.80 13.94 7.48
CA GLU A 166 -2.54 15.29 7.00
C GLU A 166 -3.22 15.53 5.64
N ALA A 167 -3.14 14.55 4.75
CA ALA A 167 -3.78 14.61 3.44
C ALA A 167 -5.31 14.71 3.53
N VAL A 168 -5.95 13.97 4.44
CA VAL A 168 -7.40 14.10 4.68
C VAL A 168 -7.75 15.53 5.08
N LYS A 169 -7.03 16.11 6.04
CA LYS A 169 -7.27 17.49 6.50
C LYS A 169 -7.12 18.53 5.38
N ALA A 170 -6.18 18.30 4.46
CA ALA A 170 -5.87 19.23 3.38
C ALA A 170 -6.79 19.06 2.16
N ALA A 171 -6.99 17.82 1.69
CA ALA A 171 -7.71 17.51 0.45
C ALA A 171 -9.21 17.29 0.65
N ALA A 172 -9.63 16.82 1.84
CA ALA A 172 -11.02 16.52 2.16
C ALA A 172 -11.45 17.12 3.53
N PRO A 173 -11.36 18.46 3.75
CA PRO A 173 -11.53 19.09 5.07
C PRO A 173 -12.95 19.01 5.64
N LYS A 174 -13.91 18.50 4.89
CA LYS A 174 -15.32 18.37 5.33
C LYS A 174 -15.65 16.99 5.88
N VAL A 175 -14.75 16.01 5.73
CA VAL A 175 -14.95 14.64 6.21
C VAL A 175 -14.10 14.39 7.45
N HIS A 176 -14.53 13.45 8.30
CA HIS A 176 -13.74 13.04 9.45
C HIS A 176 -12.75 11.93 9.05
N ALA A 177 -11.61 11.90 9.74
CA ALA A 177 -10.62 10.85 9.59
C ALA A 177 -10.57 10.02 10.88
N PHE A 178 -10.62 8.72 10.72
CA PHE A 178 -10.48 7.74 11.79
C PHE A 178 -9.26 6.87 11.54
N GLU A 179 -8.51 6.54 12.56
CA GLU A 179 -7.41 5.60 12.49
C GLU A 179 -7.80 4.29 13.16
N GLY A 180 -7.66 3.17 12.46
CA GLY A 180 -7.99 1.88 13.04
C GLY A 180 -7.77 0.71 12.11
N ARG A 181 -8.19 -0.46 12.60
CA ARG A 181 -8.08 -1.72 11.86
C ARG A 181 -9.01 -1.73 10.66
N VAL A 182 -8.47 -2.23 9.52
CA VAL A 182 -9.23 -2.58 8.32
C VAL A 182 -9.36 -4.10 8.27
N SER A 183 -10.59 -4.61 8.10
CA SER A 183 -10.90 -6.04 8.06
C SER A 183 -11.26 -6.46 6.64
N SER A 184 -10.46 -7.35 6.05
CA SER A 184 -10.62 -7.76 4.65
C SER A 184 -11.08 -9.20 4.53
N GLY A 185 -11.91 -9.48 3.52
CA GLY A 185 -12.32 -10.85 3.16
C GLY A 185 -12.95 -10.92 1.78
N ASP A 186 -12.99 -12.11 1.18
CA ASP A 186 -13.60 -12.31 -0.15
C ASP A 186 -15.13 -12.38 -0.06
N GLN A 187 -15.73 -11.39 0.63
CA GLN A 187 -17.17 -11.27 0.85
C GLN A 187 -17.60 -9.80 0.82
N PHE A 188 -18.66 -9.50 0.08
CA PHE A 188 -19.38 -8.24 0.24
C PHE A 188 -20.27 -8.35 1.49
N ILE A 189 -20.04 -7.53 2.49
CA ILE A 189 -20.76 -7.59 3.78
C ILE A 189 -22.07 -6.81 3.65
N ALA A 190 -23.17 -7.53 3.71
CA ALA A 190 -24.51 -7.06 3.34
C ALA A 190 -25.57 -7.45 4.38
N SER A 191 -25.18 -7.72 5.63
CA SER A 191 -26.15 -8.00 6.68
C SER A 191 -25.58 -7.71 8.08
N HIS A 192 -26.44 -7.38 9.00
CA HIS A 192 -26.09 -7.20 10.42
C HIS A 192 -25.40 -8.44 11.00
N GLU A 193 -25.82 -9.66 10.62
CA GLU A 193 -25.21 -10.90 11.10
C GLU A 193 -23.74 -11.02 10.68
N GLN A 194 -23.43 -10.73 9.40
CA GLN A 194 -22.05 -10.74 8.90
C GLN A 194 -21.20 -9.68 9.58
N LYS A 195 -21.73 -8.46 9.69
CA LYS A 195 -21.08 -7.32 10.37
C LYS A 195 -20.74 -7.67 11.83
N ASP A 196 -21.73 -8.14 12.60
CA ASP A 196 -21.56 -8.52 14.00
C ASP A 196 -20.57 -9.67 14.17
N SER A 197 -20.56 -10.63 13.24
CA SER A 197 -19.57 -11.70 13.21
C SER A 197 -18.14 -11.18 13.06
N ILE A 198 -17.91 -10.21 12.17
CA ILE A 198 -16.59 -9.59 12.00
C ILE A 198 -16.21 -8.81 13.27
N ILE A 199 -17.09 -7.95 13.76
CA ILE A 199 -16.85 -7.15 14.97
C ILE A 199 -16.47 -8.03 16.16
N SER A 200 -17.21 -9.10 16.39
CA SER A 200 -17.00 -9.98 17.54
C SER A 200 -15.76 -10.88 17.42
N SER A 201 -15.32 -11.21 16.20
CA SER A 201 -14.19 -12.14 15.98
C SER A 201 -12.85 -11.43 15.83
N VAL A 202 -12.75 -10.43 14.95
CA VAL A 202 -11.50 -9.72 14.66
C VAL A 202 -11.59 -8.21 14.88
N GLY A 203 -12.80 -7.65 14.96
CA GLY A 203 -13.03 -6.23 15.08
C GLY A 203 -12.67 -5.46 13.81
N GLY A 204 -12.52 -4.15 13.93
CA GLY A 204 -12.16 -3.24 12.85
C GLY A 204 -13.10 -2.03 12.76
N LEU A 205 -12.68 -0.99 12.07
CA LEU A 205 -13.49 0.21 11.81
C LEU A 205 -14.27 0.11 10.50
N CYS A 206 -13.72 -0.62 9.52
CA CYS A 206 -14.37 -0.87 8.23
C CYS A 206 -14.02 -2.24 7.68
N CYS A 207 -14.79 -2.72 6.72
CA CYS A 207 -14.53 -3.96 5.98
C CYS A 207 -14.52 -3.72 4.47
N GLU A 208 -13.66 -4.46 3.78
CA GLU A 208 -13.44 -4.41 2.34
C GLU A 208 -12.84 -5.73 1.85
N MET A 209 -12.31 -5.82 0.62
CA MET A 209 -12.00 -7.12 0.04
C MET A 209 -10.53 -7.30 -0.40
N GLU A 210 -9.60 -6.37 -0.15
CA GLU A 210 -8.23 -6.38 -0.70
C GLU A 210 -7.14 -6.09 0.34
N GLY A 211 -7.39 -5.12 1.21
CA GLY A 211 -6.36 -4.44 2.01
C GLY A 211 -5.49 -5.37 2.84
N ALA A 212 -6.05 -6.36 3.51
CA ALA A 212 -5.24 -7.29 4.30
C ALA A 212 -4.38 -8.24 3.45
N ALA A 213 -4.79 -8.55 2.21
CA ALA A 213 -3.96 -9.32 1.28
C ALA A 213 -2.77 -8.48 0.78
N ILE A 214 -3.01 -7.20 0.45
CA ILE A 214 -1.95 -6.24 0.12
C ILE A 214 -0.98 -6.10 1.30
N ALA A 215 -1.51 -5.87 2.50
CA ALA A 215 -0.74 -5.73 3.73
C ALA A 215 0.13 -6.96 4.04
N GLN A 216 -0.43 -8.17 3.85
CA GLN A 216 0.32 -9.41 4.03
C GLN A 216 1.48 -9.51 3.04
N VAL A 217 1.27 -9.24 1.75
CA VAL A 217 2.33 -9.27 0.73
C VAL A 217 3.38 -8.20 1.01
N CYS A 218 2.98 -6.98 1.39
CA CYS A 218 3.90 -5.93 1.82
C CYS A 218 4.75 -6.37 3.02
N SER A 219 4.11 -6.99 4.04
CA SER A 219 4.82 -7.52 5.21
C SER A 219 5.82 -8.64 4.88
N LEU A 220 5.52 -9.49 3.88
CA LEU A 220 6.42 -10.54 3.41
C LEU A 220 7.66 -9.99 2.68
N ASN A 221 7.51 -8.83 2.03
CA ASN A 221 8.54 -8.18 1.23
C ASN A 221 9.19 -6.98 1.96
N GLU A 222 8.80 -6.69 3.21
CA GLU A 222 9.30 -5.55 4.00
C GLU A 222 9.04 -4.19 3.32
N ILE A 223 7.96 -4.07 2.56
CA ILE A 223 7.54 -2.84 1.88
C ILE A 223 6.53 -2.08 2.76
N PRO A 224 6.76 -0.79 3.07
CA PRO A 224 5.81 0.03 3.81
C PRO A 224 4.51 0.22 3.03
N PHE A 225 3.39 0.23 3.74
CA PHE A 225 2.07 0.43 3.15
C PHE A 225 1.12 1.21 4.07
N VAL A 226 0.09 1.77 3.46
CA VAL A 226 -1.11 2.29 4.14
C VAL A 226 -2.35 1.96 3.33
N ILE A 227 -3.46 1.70 4.02
CA ILE A 227 -4.79 1.52 3.42
C ILE A 227 -5.62 2.75 3.77
N ILE A 228 -6.26 3.35 2.76
CA ILE A 228 -7.15 4.51 2.89
C ILE A 228 -8.49 4.13 2.30
N ARG A 229 -9.53 4.20 3.10
CA ARG A 229 -10.89 3.84 2.71
C ARG A 229 -11.87 4.98 3.00
N ALA A 230 -12.63 5.39 1.99
CA ALA A 230 -13.80 6.22 2.20
C ALA A 230 -15.02 5.33 2.42
N ILE A 231 -15.83 5.66 3.41
CA ILE A 231 -17.00 4.86 3.72
C ILE A 231 -18.10 5.10 2.68
N SER A 232 -18.49 4.06 1.97
CA SER A 232 -19.57 4.07 0.96
C SER A 232 -20.90 3.58 1.50
N ASP A 233 -20.87 2.77 2.57
CA ASP A 233 -22.05 2.11 3.13
C ASP A 233 -21.83 1.73 4.61
N LYS A 234 -22.86 1.22 5.26
CA LYS A 234 -22.81 0.85 6.69
C LYS A 234 -22.54 -0.65 6.92
N ALA A 235 -22.24 -1.42 5.87
CA ALA A 235 -22.06 -2.87 5.93
C ALA A 235 -23.21 -3.58 6.65
N ASP A 236 -24.45 -3.19 6.38
CA ASP A 236 -25.66 -3.71 6.99
C ASP A 236 -26.79 -3.89 5.95
N ASP A 237 -28.01 -4.18 6.36
CA ASP A 237 -29.12 -4.50 5.44
C ASP A 237 -29.55 -3.33 4.51
N SER A 238 -28.89 -2.16 4.60
CA SER A 238 -29.15 -0.98 3.77
C SER A 238 -28.05 -0.70 2.72
N GLU A 239 -26.94 -1.48 2.70
CA GLU A 239 -25.73 -1.12 1.93
C GLU A 239 -25.91 -1.11 0.43
N GLU A 240 -26.75 -1.97 -0.15
CA GLU A 240 -26.91 -2.02 -1.63
C GLU A 240 -27.32 -0.65 -2.18
N MET A 241 -28.27 0.01 -1.54
CA MET A 241 -28.72 1.33 -1.94
C MET A 241 -27.66 2.41 -1.63
N SER A 242 -27.05 2.35 -0.45
CA SER A 242 -26.02 3.31 -0.04
C SER A 242 -24.78 3.20 -0.92
N TYR A 243 -24.31 1.98 -1.20
CA TYR A 243 -23.13 1.76 -2.03
C TYR A 243 -23.29 2.36 -3.43
N VAL A 244 -24.39 2.06 -4.14
CA VAL A 244 -24.63 2.58 -5.49
C VAL A 244 -24.71 4.11 -5.52
N GLU A 245 -25.23 4.72 -4.45
CA GLU A 245 -25.42 6.18 -4.38
C GLU A 245 -24.10 6.91 -4.07
N PHE A 246 -23.23 6.32 -3.23
CA PHE A 246 -22.08 7.05 -2.64
C PHE A 246 -20.71 6.59 -3.13
N VAL A 247 -20.60 5.47 -3.86
CA VAL A 247 -19.30 4.90 -4.25
C VAL A 247 -18.43 5.87 -5.05
N GLU A 248 -18.99 6.61 -5.99
CA GLU A 248 -18.23 7.56 -6.82
C GLU A 248 -17.66 8.70 -5.98
N ALA A 249 -18.48 9.34 -5.15
CA ALA A 249 -18.05 10.45 -4.29
C ALA A 249 -17.02 10.00 -3.23
N ALA A 250 -17.18 8.79 -2.70
CA ALA A 250 -16.22 8.19 -1.78
C ALA A 250 -14.86 7.93 -2.47
N ALA A 251 -14.88 7.38 -3.67
CA ALA A 251 -13.67 7.12 -4.46
C ALA A 251 -12.95 8.42 -4.85
N GLU A 252 -13.68 9.48 -5.21
CA GLU A 252 -13.10 10.80 -5.52
C GLU A 252 -12.35 11.39 -4.31
N ASN A 253 -12.91 11.29 -3.11
CA ASN A 253 -12.24 11.74 -1.89
C ASN A 253 -10.93 10.97 -1.66
N CYS A 254 -10.94 9.64 -1.80
CA CYS A 254 -9.76 8.81 -1.68
C CYS A 254 -8.69 9.16 -2.73
N ALA A 255 -9.10 9.42 -3.98
CA ALA A 255 -8.19 9.84 -5.04
C ALA A 255 -7.52 11.19 -4.72
N ALA A 256 -8.29 12.18 -4.23
CA ALA A 256 -7.75 13.48 -3.84
C ALA A 256 -6.75 13.38 -2.68
N ILE A 257 -7.05 12.54 -1.67
CA ILE A 257 -6.17 12.27 -0.53
C ILE A 257 -4.87 11.59 -1.03
N THR A 258 -4.99 10.58 -1.89
CA THR A 258 -3.84 9.86 -2.46
C THR A 258 -2.93 10.79 -3.25
N ARG A 259 -3.49 11.68 -4.07
CA ARG A 259 -2.74 12.72 -4.81
C ARG A 259 -1.96 13.63 -3.86
N TYR A 260 -2.62 14.12 -2.81
CA TYR A 260 -1.94 14.95 -1.81
C TYR A 260 -0.78 14.22 -1.15
N MET A 261 -0.96 12.95 -0.76
CA MET A 261 0.09 12.14 -0.13
C MET A 261 1.32 11.95 -1.01
N VAL A 262 1.15 11.73 -2.31
CA VAL A 262 2.31 11.53 -3.21
C VAL A 262 3.02 12.85 -3.53
N ALA A 263 2.30 13.96 -3.54
CA ALA A 263 2.86 15.28 -3.78
C ALA A 263 3.66 15.83 -2.58
N HIS A 264 3.40 15.34 -1.36
CA HIS A 264 3.98 15.86 -0.10
C HIS A 264 4.68 14.74 0.68
N LYS A 265 5.70 14.14 0.05
CA LYS A 265 6.55 13.08 0.65
C LYS A 265 7.62 13.67 1.57
#